data_fddf3fc5821d0fa695792b7afcf27699
#
_entry.id   fddf3fc5821d0fa695792b7afcf27699
#
_cell.length_a   1.000
_cell.length_b   1.000
_cell.length_c   1.000
_cell.angle_alpha   90.00
_cell.angle_beta   90.00
_cell.angle_gamma   90.00
#
_symmetry.space_group_name_H-M   'P 1'
#
loop_
_entity.id
_entity.type
_entity.pdbx_description
1 polymer ?
#
loop_
_entity_poly.entity_id
_entity_poly.type
_entity_poly.pdbx_seq_one_letter_code
_entity_poly.pdbx_strand_id
1 'polypeptide(L)'
;MSDAPIQDETPPAVGTDESDDKLVAAARAAAKLARQVTIPLGQVGLSLPQYRVLAFLDEGDAAPSDLAGRLSVSRPSITALMDGLVTRGLVERRPDPDDGRRVSHHLTEDGRSTLHSADRAVGDRLVAIGTHVHAGDSTRLIASLARFGEAIRAARAAGTT
;
A
#
# COMPACT_ATOMS: atom_id res chain seq x y z
N MET A 1 20.98 60.92 30.72
CA MET A 1 20.41 60.45 29.47
C MET A 1 21.32 59.34 29.03
N SER A 2 20.92 58.07 29.37
CA SER A 2 21.70 56.88 29.07
C SER A 2 20.88 56.05 28.08
N ASP A 3 21.38 56.01 26.90
CA ASP A 3 20.77 55.23 25.78
C ASP A 3 21.28 53.76 25.87
N ALA A 4 20.39 52.84 26.18
CA ALA A 4 20.70 51.41 26.21
C ALA A 4 20.32 50.79 24.86
N PRO A 5 21.18 50.01 24.22
CA PRO A 5 20.86 49.35 22.96
C PRO A 5 19.85 48.25 23.17
N ILE A 6 18.79 48.27 22.36
CA ILE A 6 17.80 47.21 22.24
C ILE A 6 18.53 45.99 21.63
N GLN A 7 18.63 44.93 22.41
CA GLN A 7 19.09 43.63 21.89
C GLN A 7 17.92 42.98 21.12
N ASP A 8 18.12 42.89 19.83
CA ASP A 8 17.26 42.11 18.92
C ASP A 8 17.50 40.61 19.20
N GLU A 9 16.71 40.05 20.14
CA GLU A 9 16.67 38.62 20.37
C GLU A 9 15.78 37.99 19.29
N THR A 10 16.38 37.65 18.16
CA THR A 10 15.79 36.70 17.20
C THR A 10 15.65 35.32 17.89
N PRO A 11 14.44 34.81 18.09
CA PRO A 11 14.28 33.50 18.69
C PRO A 11 14.90 32.44 17.79
N PRO A 12 15.56 31.41 18.36
CA PRO A 12 16.18 30.34 17.57
C PRO A 12 15.08 29.54 16.83
N ALA A 13 15.17 29.50 15.50
CA ALA A 13 14.41 28.59 14.64
C ALA A 13 14.92 27.19 14.88
N VAL A 14 14.45 26.53 15.96
CA VAL A 14 14.76 25.15 16.30
C VAL A 14 13.47 24.35 16.28
N GLY A 15 13.26 23.54 15.25
CA GLY A 15 12.18 22.56 15.20
C GLY A 15 11.74 22.07 13.83
N THR A 16 11.97 22.81 12.75
CA THR A 16 11.52 22.45 11.41
C THR A 16 12.47 21.48 10.70
N ASP A 17 13.78 21.63 10.88
CA ASP A 17 14.81 20.90 10.12
C ASP A 17 14.83 19.38 10.46
N GLU A 18 14.82 19.01 11.74
CA GLU A 18 14.86 17.61 12.16
C GLU A 18 13.56 16.84 11.79
N SER A 19 12.40 17.51 11.78
CA SER A 19 11.14 16.92 11.38
C SER A 19 11.10 16.69 9.87
N ASP A 20 11.59 17.64 9.10
CA ASP A 20 11.66 17.56 7.64
C ASP A 20 12.65 16.47 7.19
N ASP A 21 13.79 16.34 7.85
CA ASP A 21 14.75 15.27 7.60
C ASP A 21 14.16 13.88 7.85
N LYS A 22 13.36 13.71 8.91
CA LYS A 22 12.64 12.45 9.20
C LYS A 22 11.59 12.14 8.13
N LEU A 23 10.86 13.13 7.64
CA LEU A 23 9.88 12.95 6.57
C LEU A 23 10.56 12.54 5.25
N VAL A 24 11.68 13.19 4.90
CA VAL A 24 12.48 12.84 3.72
C VAL A 24 13.02 11.41 3.83
N ALA A 25 13.54 11.04 5.00
CA ALA A 25 14.03 9.69 5.26
C ALA A 25 12.90 8.65 5.13
N ALA A 26 11.71 8.93 5.68
CA ALA A 26 10.53 8.08 5.58
C ALA A 26 10.06 7.91 4.13
N ALA A 27 10.02 8.99 3.33
CA ALA A 27 9.65 8.93 1.91
C ALA A 27 10.63 8.04 1.11
N ARG A 28 11.94 8.18 1.34
CA ARG A 28 12.97 7.34 0.73
C ARG A 28 12.86 5.88 1.19
N ALA A 29 12.55 5.64 2.44
CA ALA A 29 12.33 4.30 2.98
C ALA A 29 11.11 3.63 2.32
N ALA A 30 9.99 4.36 2.15
CA ALA A 30 8.80 3.86 1.46
C ALA A 30 9.10 3.43 0.02
N ALA A 31 9.88 4.22 -0.73
CA ALA A 31 10.30 3.86 -2.10
C ALA A 31 11.18 2.60 -2.14
N LYS A 32 12.09 2.44 -1.17
CA LYS A 32 12.92 1.23 -1.04
C LYS A 32 12.06 0.02 -0.66
N LEU A 33 11.08 0.19 0.23
CA LEU A 33 10.18 -0.87 0.68
C LEU A 33 9.34 -1.41 -0.48
N ALA A 34 8.85 -0.55 -1.37
CA ALA A 34 8.08 -0.98 -2.54
C ALA A 34 8.84 -2.00 -3.40
N ARG A 35 10.16 -1.83 -3.59
CA ARG A 35 11.00 -2.81 -4.27
C ARG A 35 11.09 -4.13 -3.49
N GLN A 36 11.21 -4.07 -2.17
CA GLN A 36 11.33 -5.27 -1.33
C GLN A 36 10.05 -6.11 -1.34
N VAL A 37 8.89 -5.49 -1.53
CA VAL A 37 7.60 -6.18 -1.73
C VAL A 37 7.52 -6.85 -3.10
N THR A 38 8.06 -6.23 -4.15
CA THR A 38 7.97 -6.75 -5.52
C THR A 38 8.78 -8.03 -5.73
N ILE A 39 9.90 -8.20 -5.03
CA ILE A 39 10.78 -9.38 -5.18
C ILE A 39 10.05 -10.70 -4.86
N PRO A 40 9.45 -10.88 -3.66
CA PRO A 40 8.76 -12.11 -3.31
C PRO A 40 7.50 -12.34 -4.14
N LEU A 41 6.81 -11.30 -4.59
CA LEU A 41 5.65 -11.43 -5.48
C LEU A 41 6.00 -12.11 -6.80
N GLY A 42 7.16 -11.78 -7.37
CA GLY A 42 7.65 -12.44 -8.58
C GLY A 42 7.86 -13.95 -8.41
N GLN A 43 8.24 -14.40 -7.22
CA GLN A 43 8.43 -15.82 -6.90
C GLN A 43 7.11 -16.60 -6.88
N VAL A 44 6.00 -15.95 -6.52
CA VAL A 44 4.65 -16.54 -6.57
C VAL A 44 3.92 -16.20 -7.87
N GLY A 45 4.62 -15.66 -8.86
CA GLY A 45 4.09 -15.38 -10.19
C GLY A 45 3.13 -14.20 -10.25
N LEU A 46 3.21 -13.25 -9.31
CA LEU A 46 2.41 -12.03 -9.30
C LEU A 46 3.27 -10.79 -9.53
N SER A 47 2.73 -9.84 -10.29
CA SER A 47 3.21 -8.45 -10.27
C SER A 47 2.56 -7.69 -9.10
N LEU A 48 3.19 -6.59 -8.67
CA LEU A 48 2.61 -5.74 -7.62
C LEU A 48 1.20 -5.22 -7.98
N PRO A 49 0.90 -4.77 -9.21
CA PRO A 49 -0.46 -4.42 -9.58
C PRO A 49 -1.45 -5.58 -9.48
N GLN A 50 -1.07 -6.80 -9.89
CA GLN A 50 -1.92 -7.98 -9.76
C GLN A 50 -2.19 -8.34 -8.30
N TYR A 51 -1.17 -8.34 -7.45
CA TYR A 51 -1.30 -8.53 -6.02
C TYR A 51 -2.27 -7.54 -5.39
N ARG A 52 -2.13 -6.24 -5.73
CA ARG A 52 -3.04 -5.19 -5.24
C ARG A 52 -4.48 -5.41 -5.68
N VAL A 53 -4.71 -5.87 -6.91
CA VAL A 53 -6.07 -6.22 -7.40
C VAL A 53 -6.64 -7.35 -6.58
N LEU A 54 -5.89 -8.46 -6.38
CA LEU A 54 -6.37 -9.59 -5.57
C LEU A 54 -6.69 -9.16 -4.14
N ALA A 55 -5.82 -8.38 -3.50
CA ALA A 55 -6.05 -7.85 -2.15
C ALA A 55 -7.32 -7.00 -2.06
N PHE A 56 -7.60 -6.14 -3.07
CA PHE A 56 -8.83 -5.36 -3.11
C PHE A 56 -10.08 -6.22 -3.30
N LEU A 57 -10.01 -7.26 -4.11
CA LEU A 57 -11.13 -8.17 -4.31
C LEU A 57 -11.43 -8.99 -3.05
N ASP A 58 -10.41 -9.30 -2.26
CA ASP A 58 -10.55 -10.02 -0.98
C ASP A 58 -11.21 -9.14 0.10
N GLU A 59 -10.93 -7.84 0.09
CA GLU A 59 -11.58 -6.86 0.97
C GLU A 59 -13.09 -6.66 0.66
N GLY A 60 -13.59 -7.21 -0.44
CA GLY A 60 -15.02 -7.19 -0.80
C GLY A 60 -15.50 -5.89 -1.47
N ASP A 61 -14.62 -4.92 -1.72
CA ASP A 61 -14.98 -3.53 -2.01
C ASP A 61 -14.78 -3.08 -3.47
N ALA A 62 -14.71 -3.97 -4.43
CA ALA A 62 -14.22 -3.55 -5.74
C ALA A 62 -15.23 -3.60 -6.87
N ALA A 63 -15.97 -2.53 -7.07
CA ALA A 63 -16.43 -2.20 -8.41
C ALA A 63 -15.20 -1.93 -9.31
N PRO A 64 -15.12 -2.50 -10.54
CA PRO A 64 -13.99 -2.28 -11.44
C PRO A 64 -13.69 -0.80 -11.75
N SER A 65 -14.74 0.06 -11.71
CA SER A 65 -14.59 1.51 -11.84
C SER A 65 -13.75 2.12 -10.73
N ASP A 66 -13.81 1.59 -9.51
CA ASP A 66 -13.11 2.12 -8.36
C ASP A 66 -11.66 1.63 -8.29
N LEU A 67 -11.39 0.44 -8.83
CA LEU A 67 -10.04 -0.13 -8.90
C LEU A 67 -9.07 0.73 -9.71
N ALA A 68 -9.51 1.32 -10.80
CA ALA A 68 -8.67 2.19 -11.63
C ALA A 68 -8.16 3.41 -10.84
N GLY A 69 -9.04 4.07 -10.10
CA GLY A 69 -8.70 5.18 -9.21
C GLY A 69 -7.80 4.73 -8.06
N ARG A 70 -8.16 3.64 -7.37
CA ARG A 70 -7.42 3.10 -6.21
C ARG A 70 -6.01 2.63 -6.55
N LEU A 71 -5.80 2.13 -7.78
CA LEU A 71 -4.49 1.68 -8.25
C LEU A 71 -3.68 2.77 -8.94
N SER A 72 -4.28 3.94 -9.17
CA SER A 72 -3.67 5.04 -9.95
C SER A 72 -3.21 4.57 -11.33
N VAL A 73 -4.04 3.75 -11.99
CA VAL A 73 -3.79 3.23 -13.35
C VAL A 73 -4.93 3.60 -14.28
N SER A 74 -4.68 3.58 -15.58
CA SER A 74 -5.71 3.85 -16.57
C SER A 74 -6.78 2.75 -16.61
N ARG A 75 -8.00 3.08 -17.05
CA ARG A 75 -9.08 2.09 -17.25
C ARG A 75 -8.67 0.94 -18.18
N PRO A 76 -7.99 1.18 -19.32
CA PRO A 76 -7.49 0.07 -20.14
C PRO A 76 -6.50 -0.83 -19.41
N SER A 77 -5.64 -0.26 -18.55
CA SER A 77 -4.68 -1.03 -17.76
C SER A 77 -5.36 -1.95 -16.75
N ILE A 78 -6.42 -1.45 -16.07
CA ILE A 78 -7.17 -2.28 -15.12
C ILE A 78 -7.91 -3.41 -15.85
N THR A 79 -8.49 -3.14 -17.02
CA THR A 79 -9.15 -4.17 -17.82
C THR A 79 -8.15 -5.27 -18.21
N ALA A 80 -6.99 -4.92 -18.71
CA ALA A 80 -5.95 -5.90 -19.06
C ALA A 80 -5.45 -6.71 -17.86
N LEU A 81 -5.31 -6.07 -16.68
CA LEU A 81 -4.96 -6.76 -15.44
C LEU A 81 -6.04 -7.76 -15.03
N MET A 82 -7.31 -7.36 -15.07
CA MET A 82 -8.45 -8.22 -14.74
C MET A 82 -8.56 -9.39 -15.71
N ASP A 83 -8.44 -9.14 -17.02
CA ASP A 83 -8.47 -10.19 -18.06
C ASP A 83 -7.34 -11.21 -17.86
N GLY A 84 -6.14 -10.73 -17.52
CA GLY A 84 -5.02 -11.60 -17.20
C GLY A 84 -5.25 -12.46 -15.96
N LEU A 85 -5.87 -11.92 -14.90
CA LEU A 85 -6.20 -12.67 -13.70
C LEU A 85 -7.33 -13.69 -13.95
N VAL A 86 -8.34 -13.33 -14.75
CA VAL A 86 -9.41 -14.24 -15.17
C VAL A 86 -8.84 -15.38 -16.02
N THR A 87 -7.99 -15.08 -17.00
CA THR A 87 -7.33 -16.09 -17.84
C THR A 87 -6.51 -17.10 -17.02
N ARG A 88 -5.92 -16.63 -15.92
CA ARG A 88 -5.17 -17.48 -14.97
C ARG A 88 -6.07 -18.23 -13.98
N GLY A 89 -7.37 -18.03 -14.01
CA GLY A 89 -8.31 -18.68 -13.08
C GLY A 89 -8.24 -18.13 -11.65
N LEU A 90 -7.57 -16.99 -11.41
CA LEU A 90 -7.45 -16.38 -10.07
C LEU A 90 -8.66 -15.50 -9.72
N VAL A 91 -9.35 -15.00 -10.75
CA VAL A 91 -10.54 -14.17 -10.64
C VAL A 91 -11.61 -14.74 -11.56
N GLU A 92 -12.86 -14.68 -11.12
CA GLU A 92 -14.01 -15.02 -11.92
C GLU A 92 -14.94 -13.81 -12.09
N ARG A 93 -15.69 -13.83 -13.20
CA ARG A 93 -16.73 -12.83 -13.48
C ARG A 93 -18.08 -13.42 -13.11
N ARG A 94 -18.89 -12.66 -12.39
CA ARG A 94 -20.26 -13.01 -12.04
C ARG A 94 -21.20 -11.87 -12.47
N PRO A 95 -22.44 -12.17 -12.90
CA PRO A 95 -23.46 -11.13 -13.00
C PRO A 95 -23.64 -10.45 -11.64
N ASP A 96 -23.82 -9.13 -11.66
CA ASP A 96 -24.14 -8.39 -10.44
C ASP A 96 -25.58 -8.79 -10.00
N PRO A 97 -25.79 -9.13 -8.73
CA PRO A 97 -27.10 -9.57 -8.26
C PRO A 97 -28.14 -8.47 -8.30
N ASP A 98 -27.76 -7.20 -8.20
CA ASP A 98 -28.63 -6.04 -8.17
C ASP A 98 -28.88 -5.42 -9.57
N ASP A 99 -27.91 -5.62 -10.48
CA ASP A 99 -28.01 -5.15 -11.86
C ASP A 99 -27.35 -6.18 -12.80
N GLY A 100 -28.16 -7.07 -13.37
CA GLY A 100 -27.68 -8.12 -14.29
C GLY A 100 -26.97 -7.61 -15.57
N ARG A 101 -26.96 -6.28 -15.81
CA ARG A 101 -26.16 -5.66 -16.88
C ARG A 101 -24.73 -5.37 -16.44
N ARG A 102 -24.44 -5.44 -15.15
CA ARG A 102 -23.12 -5.22 -14.55
C ARG A 102 -22.45 -6.55 -14.29
N VAL A 103 -21.15 -6.55 -14.38
CA VAL A 103 -20.31 -7.72 -14.08
C VAL A 103 -19.47 -7.38 -12.85
N SER A 104 -19.59 -8.20 -11.84
CA SER A 104 -18.74 -8.18 -10.65
C SER A 104 -17.58 -9.15 -10.80
N HIS A 105 -16.49 -8.91 -10.10
CA HIS A 105 -15.30 -9.75 -10.10
C HIS A 105 -15.04 -10.27 -8.70
N HIS A 106 -14.78 -11.57 -8.61
CA HIS A 106 -14.58 -12.25 -7.34
C HIS A 106 -13.33 -13.13 -7.40
N LEU A 107 -12.64 -13.27 -6.25
CA LEU A 107 -11.57 -14.24 -6.14
C LEU A 107 -12.14 -15.65 -6.27
N THR A 108 -11.44 -16.48 -7.02
CA THR A 108 -11.62 -17.94 -6.97
C THR A 108 -10.93 -18.50 -5.73
N GLU A 109 -11.07 -19.80 -5.46
CA GLU A 109 -10.30 -20.47 -4.40
C GLU A 109 -8.80 -20.42 -4.70
N ASP A 110 -8.41 -20.63 -5.97
CA ASP A 110 -7.01 -20.49 -6.41
C ASP A 110 -6.51 -19.05 -6.26
N GLY A 111 -7.38 -18.06 -6.50
CA GLY A 111 -7.08 -16.65 -6.27
C GLY A 111 -6.78 -16.36 -4.80
N ARG A 112 -7.62 -16.86 -3.87
CA ARG A 112 -7.39 -16.68 -2.42
C ARG A 112 -6.12 -17.40 -1.97
N SER A 113 -5.89 -18.63 -2.42
CA SER A 113 -4.68 -19.38 -2.11
C SER A 113 -3.42 -18.69 -2.61
N THR A 114 -3.47 -18.14 -3.83
CA THR A 114 -2.36 -17.38 -4.41
C THR A 114 -2.10 -16.07 -3.64
N LEU A 115 -3.16 -15.34 -3.28
CA LEU A 115 -3.06 -14.13 -2.45
C LEU A 115 -2.43 -14.45 -1.10
N HIS A 116 -2.92 -15.48 -0.41
CA HIS A 116 -2.36 -15.90 0.88
C HIS A 116 -0.88 -16.28 0.80
N SER A 117 -0.48 -16.95 -0.28
CA SER A 117 0.92 -17.30 -0.53
C SER A 117 1.78 -16.05 -0.76
N ALA A 118 1.24 -15.07 -1.48
CA ALA A 118 1.88 -13.78 -1.71
C ALA A 118 2.03 -12.99 -0.41
N ASP A 119 0.98 -12.91 0.41
CA ASP A 119 1.00 -12.23 1.72
C ASP A 119 2.09 -12.82 2.62
N ARG A 120 2.17 -14.16 2.66
CA ARG A 120 3.19 -14.87 3.44
C ARG A 120 4.59 -14.54 2.93
N ALA A 121 4.83 -14.63 1.62
CA ALA A 121 6.14 -14.36 1.03
C ALA A 121 6.60 -12.90 1.27
N VAL A 122 5.67 -11.93 1.19
CA VAL A 122 5.94 -10.54 1.53
C VAL A 122 6.21 -10.39 3.02
N GLY A 123 5.41 -11.02 3.89
CA GLY A 123 5.57 -11.01 5.34
C GLY A 123 6.95 -11.56 5.76
N ASP A 124 7.34 -12.72 5.23
CA ASP A 124 8.65 -13.33 5.49
C ASP A 124 9.80 -12.40 5.07
N ARG A 125 9.63 -11.70 3.95
CA ARG A 125 10.62 -10.69 3.50
C ARG A 125 10.71 -9.51 4.46
N LEU A 126 9.59 -9.01 4.97
CA LEU A 126 9.58 -7.93 5.96
C LEU A 126 10.24 -8.36 7.27
N VAL A 127 9.97 -9.58 7.74
CA VAL A 127 10.62 -10.16 8.92
C VAL A 127 12.13 -10.26 8.70
N ALA A 128 12.57 -10.79 7.54
CA ALA A 128 13.99 -10.90 7.21
C ALA A 128 14.70 -9.54 7.19
N ILE A 129 14.07 -8.48 6.67
CA ILE A 129 14.60 -7.12 6.73
C ILE A 129 14.65 -6.64 8.18
N GLY A 130 13.63 -6.95 8.96
CA GLY A 130 13.52 -6.59 10.37
C GLY A 130 14.66 -7.13 11.24
N THR A 131 15.34 -8.21 10.85
CA THR A 131 16.50 -8.73 11.59
C THR A 131 17.72 -7.76 11.59
N HIS A 132 17.72 -6.79 10.68
CA HIS A 132 18.80 -5.78 10.57
C HIS A 132 18.58 -4.54 11.46
N VAL A 133 17.47 -4.47 12.22
CA VAL A 133 17.23 -3.43 13.22
C VAL A 133 17.47 -3.99 14.63
N HIS A 134 17.56 -3.12 15.63
CA HIS A 134 17.78 -3.56 17.01
C HIS A 134 16.70 -4.53 17.49
N ALA A 135 17.08 -5.47 18.34
CA ALA A 135 16.18 -6.45 18.91
C ALA A 135 14.98 -5.77 19.60
N GLY A 136 13.77 -6.17 19.24
CA GLY A 136 12.51 -5.58 19.72
C GLY A 136 11.92 -4.49 18.83
N ASP A 137 12.68 -3.87 17.94
CA ASP A 137 12.15 -2.84 17.05
C ASP A 137 11.49 -3.43 15.78
N SER A 138 11.92 -4.60 15.35
CA SER A 138 11.35 -5.28 14.19
C SER A 138 9.84 -5.46 14.28
N THR A 139 9.35 -6.00 15.38
CA THR A 139 7.92 -6.22 15.62
C THR A 139 7.15 -4.88 15.64
N ARG A 140 7.73 -3.85 16.25
CA ARG A 140 7.12 -2.50 16.29
C ARG A 140 7.05 -1.87 14.91
N LEU A 141 8.08 -2.02 14.09
CA LEU A 141 8.12 -1.50 12.72
C LEU A 141 7.08 -2.19 11.83
N ILE A 142 6.97 -3.52 11.91
CA ILE A 142 5.96 -4.29 11.18
C ILE A 142 4.55 -3.89 11.61
N ALA A 143 4.30 -3.77 12.93
CA ALA A 143 3.01 -3.32 13.44
C ALA A 143 2.68 -1.88 13.02
N SER A 144 3.69 -0.99 12.99
CA SER A 144 3.51 0.38 12.52
C SER A 144 3.17 0.43 11.03
N LEU A 145 3.77 -0.43 10.21
CA LEU A 145 3.45 -0.55 8.79
C LEU A 145 2.01 -1.04 8.57
N ALA A 146 1.54 -2.01 9.34
CA ALA A 146 0.16 -2.48 9.32
C ALA A 146 -0.82 -1.34 9.65
N ARG A 147 -0.54 -0.56 10.71
CA ARG A 147 -1.33 0.62 11.07
C ARG A 147 -1.33 1.70 9.98
N PHE A 148 -0.22 1.88 9.25
CA PHE A 148 -0.20 2.75 8.08
C PHE A 148 -1.15 2.27 6.99
N GLY A 149 -1.23 0.95 6.76
CA GLY A 149 -2.21 0.34 5.85
C GLY A 149 -3.65 0.66 6.25
N GLU A 150 -3.98 0.59 7.54
CA GLU A 150 -5.30 0.97 8.08
C GLU A 150 -5.58 2.47 7.87
N ALA A 151 -4.60 3.33 8.15
CA ALA A 151 -4.73 4.77 7.94
C ALA A 151 -4.96 5.12 6.46
N ILE A 152 -4.29 4.44 5.52
CA ILE A 152 -4.52 4.61 4.09
C ILE A 152 -5.95 4.21 3.71
N ARG A 153 -6.47 3.10 4.26
CA ARG A 153 -7.88 2.70 4.02
C ARG A 153 -8.86 3.75 4.56
N ALA A 154 -8.64 4.24 5.78
CA ALA A 154 -9.48 5.26 6.40
C ALA A 154 -9.46 6.59 5.61
N ALA A 155 -8.30 7.04 5.18
CA ALA A 155 -8.16 8.26 4.37
C ALA A 155 -8.92 8.16 3.04
N ARG A 156 -8.90 6.99 2.39
CA ARG A 156 -9.67 6.75 1.16
C ARG A 156 -11.18 6.77 1.41
N ALA A 157 -11.65 6.13 2.49
CA ALA A 157 -13.05 6.15 2.85
C ALA A 157 -13.57 7.57 3.13
N ALA A 158 -12.70 8.45 3.63
CA ALA A 158 -12.98 9.86 3.87
C ALA A 158 -12.89 10.75 2.62
N GLY A 159 -12.54 10.20 1.44
CA GLY A 159 -12.39 10.97 0.19
C GLY A 159 -11.18 11.91 0.17
N THR A 160 -10.17 11.67 0.99
CA THR A 160 -9.00 12.55 1.17
C THR A 160 -7.82 12.17 0.24
N THR A 161 -7.99 11.19 -0.66
CA THR A 161 -6.94 10.73 -1.59
C THR A 161 -7.46 10.58 -3.00
#